data_a5880b950cd546a6fe708c5f61a43ce9
#
_entry.id   a5880b950cd546a6fe708c5f61a43ce9
#
_cell.length_a   1.000
_cell.length_b   1.000
_cell.length_c   1.000
_cell.angle_alpha   90.00
_cell.angle_beta   90.00
_cell.angle_gamma   90.00
#
_symmetry.space_group_name_H-M   'P 1'
#
loop_
_entity.id
_entity.type
_entity.pdbx_description
1 polymer ?
#
loop_
_entity_poly.entity_id
_entity_poly.type
_entity_poly.pdbx_seq_one_letter_code
_entity_poly.pdbx_strand_id
1 'polypeptide(L)'
;SMDDVTALLYPYAYHVGNFIYPSRISTLLPMFLSKTGNVLKTANGEVEFDLAEAQSAMQPAPAPAASRAFAPAGGGKLEIRLYSGNILYVKWDDCLYDKAADEIRAAIAKHSPAGVVLDMRANIGGMTMYGGKVAELFIDGEFHGSQKRTRLTKGIDLASASQLVGICSPETIEKYIEQGLCDREEAEQSRVIWQKQKCEHYSDTYGAPDHKALYHGPLAVLTSRRTISAAEDIVAMFKSNDRAVLIGEPTCGTTGTPLLLRLSMGGMARICSVRYALLDGTEFIGRGIAPHVAVSVPYGPHDAALDTALEHISR
;
A
#
# COMPACT_ATOMS: atom_id res chain seq x y z
N SER A 1 -5.68 -22.11 21.43
CA SER A 1 -5.15 -20.72 21.46
C SER A 1 -5.63 -19.97 20.24
N MET A 2 -5.50 -18.65 20.22
CA MET A 2 -5.78 -17.83 19.00
C MET A 2 -4.91 -18.24 17.82
N ASP A 3 -3.71 -18.76 18.06
CA ASP A 3 -2.81 -19.25 17.04
C ASP A 3 -3.35 -20.51 16.36
N ASP A 4 -4.01 -21.39 17.10
CA ASP A 4 -4.64 -22.62 16.55
C ASP A 4 -5.83 -22.28 15.66
N VAL A 5 -6.65 -21.29 16.06
CA VAL A 5 -7.77 -20.78 15.26
C VAL A 5 -7.26 -20.10 14.00
N THR A 6 -6.19 -19.34 14.11
CA THR A 6 -5.53 -18.67 12.98
C THR A 6 -4.98 -19.69 11.99
N ALA A 7 -4.29 -20.73 12.46
CA ALA A 7 -3.77 -21.80 11.62
C ALA A 7 -4.88 -22.58 10.90
N LEU A 8 -6.01 -22.78 11.55
CA LEU A 8 -7.16 -23.49 10.97
C LEU A 8 -7.87 -22.67 9.89
N LEU A 9 -7.97 -21.36 10.08
CA LEU A 9 -8.62 -20.45 9.13
C LEU A 9 -7.67 -19.98 8.03
N TYR A 10 -6.37 -20.29 8.15
CA TYR A 10 -5.34 -19.89 7.20
C TYR A 10 -5.68 -20.22 5.72
N PRO A 11 -6.21 -21.43 5.38
CA PRO A 11 -6.58 -21.74 4.00
C PRO A 11 -7.77 -20.92 3.48
N TYR A 12 -8.60 -20.34 4.35
CA TYR A 12 -9.81 -19.59 4.01
C TYR A 12 -9.68 -18.09 4.26
N ALA A 13 -8.58 -17.69 4.88
CA ALA A 13 -8.30 -16.28 5.12
C ALA A 13 -7.89 -15.59 3.81
N TYR A 14 -8.30 -14.35 3.67
CA TYR A 14 -7.88 -13.53 2.54
C TYR A 14 -6.38 -13.26 2.63
N HIS A 15 -5.62 -13.89 1.75
CA HIS A 15 -4.20 -13.71 1.64
C HIS A 15 -3.92 -12.50 0.74
N VAL A 16 -3.43 -11.43 1.34
CA VAL A 16 -2.70 -10.40 0.61
C VAL A 16 -1.22 -10.65 0.93
N GLY A 17 -0.52 -11.30 0.01
CA GLY A 17 0.79 -11.86 0.31
C GLY A 17 0.68 -12.97 1.38
N ASN A 18 1.55 -12.95 2.38
CA ASN A 18 1.50 -13.91 3.50
C ASN A 18 0.71 -13.37 4.71
N PHE A 19 -0.17 -12.39 4.52
CA PHE A 19 -0.89 -11.75 5.62
C PHE A 19 -2.29 -12.29 5.80
N ILE A 20 -2.61 -12.72 7.03
CA ILE A 20 -3.96 -12.99 7.50
C ILE A 20 -4.49 -11.69 8.11
N TYR A 21 -5.59 -11.14 7.58
CA TYR A 21 -6.25 -10.01 8.21
C TYR A 21 -7.10 -10.47 9.39
N PRO A 22 -6.71 -10.20 10.65
CA PRO A 22 -7.48 -10.60 11.83
C PRO A 22 -8.92 -10.05 11.83
N SER A 23 -9.12 -8.86 11.24
CA SER A 23 -10.43 -8.24 11.12
C SER A 23 -11.43 -9.00 10.24
N ARG A 24 -10.98 -9.95 9.41
CA ARG A 24 -11.86 -10.80 8.61
C ARG A 24 -12.06 -12.18 9.19
N ILE A 25 -11.19 -12.65 10.05
CA ILE A 25 -11.40 -13.88 10.79
C ILE A 25 -12.69 -13.75 11.64
N SER A 26 -12.87 -12.61 12.31
CA SER A 26 -14.08 -12.32 13.08
C SER A 26 -15.37 -12.31 12.23
N THR A 27 -15.28 -11.97 10.95
CA THR A 27 -16.41 -11.96 10.02
C THR A 27 -16.65 -13.34 9.38
N LEU A 28 -15.57 -14.07 9.09
CA LEU A 28 -15.64 -15.37 8.40
C LEU A 28 -15.94 -16.52 9.36
N LEU A 29 -15.46 -16.45 10.61
CA LEU A 29 -15.66 -17.50 11.60
C LEU A 29 -17.14 -17.78 11.89
N PRO A 30 -18.03 -16.79 12.12
CA PRO A 30 -19.46 -17.03 12.28
C PRO A 30 -20.11 -17.63 11.03
N MET A 31 -19.71 -17.20 9.82
CA MET A 31 -20.21 -17.74 8.56
C MET A 31 -19.78 -19.20 8.36
N PHE A 32 -18.57 -19.53 8.78
CA PHE A 32 -18.05 -20.90 8.69
C PHE A 32 -18.72 -21.81 9.70
N LEU A 33 -18.83 -21.38 10.95
CA LEU A 33 -19.50 -22.12 12.01
C LEU A 33 -20.99 -22.33 11.72
N SER A 34 -21.68 -21.38 11.10
CA SER A 34 -23.08 -21.54 10.69
C SER A 34 -23.30 -22.64 9.63
N LYS A 35 -22.25 -22.99 8.87
CA LYS A 35 -22.31 -24.05 7.84
C LYS A 35 -21.84 -25.41 8.34
N THR A 36 -20.95 -25.43 9.34
CA THR A 36 -20.34 -26.68 9.85
C THR A 36 -20.98 -27.17 11.15
N GLY A 37 -21.97 -26.45 11.70
CA GLY A 37 -22.60 -26.75 12.98
C GLY A 37 -21.59 -26.63 14.10
N ASN A 38 -21.40 -25.62 14.73
CA ASN A 38 -20.63 -25.30 15.96
C ASN A 38 -19.40 -26.16 16.32
N VAL A 39 -19.01 -27.11 15.45
CA VAL A 39 -17.95 -28.09 15.70
C VAL A 39 -16.85 -27.90 14.69
N LEU A 40 -15.63 -27.60 15.15
CA LEU A 40 -14.43 -27.55 14.32
C LEU A 40 -13.60 -28.83 14.52
N LYS A 41 -13.33 -29.53 13.42
CA LYS A 41 -12.40 -30.66 13.41
C LYS A 41 -10.98 -30.14 13.26
N THR A 42 -10.16 -30.44 14.24
CA THR A 42 -8.73 -30.07 14.25
C THR A 42 -7.86 -31.32 14.20
N ALA A 43 -6.57 -31.15 13.93
CA ALA A 43 -5.61 -32.26 14.02
C ALA A 43 -5.55 -32.89 15.45
N ASN A 44 -5.98 -32.14 16.46
CA ASN A 44 -5.98 -32.55 17.86
C ASN A 44 -7.37 -32.99 18.39
N GLY A 45 -8.38 -33.11 17.51
CA GLY A 45 -9.72 -33.50 17.86
C GLY A 45 -10.82 -32.52 17.45
N GLU A 46 -12.03 -32.80 17.87
CA GLU A 46 -13.19 -31.92 17.62
C GLU A 46 -13.31 -30.91 18.77
N VAL A 47 -13.53 -29.65 18.41
CA VAL A 47 -13.75 -28.53 19.35
C VAL A 47 -15.13 -27.98 19.08
N GLU A 48 -16.00 -28.07 20.08
CA GLU A 48 -17.32 -27.47 20.03
C GLU A 48 -17.28 -26.01 20.49
N PHE A 49 -17.93 -25.12 19.75
CA PHE A 49 -18.01 -23.70 20.05
C PHE A 49 -19.46 -23.31 20.39
N ASP A 50 -19.64 -22.60 21.49
CA ASP A 50 -20.85 -21.84 21.70
C ASP A 50 -20.80 -20.55 20.85
N LEU A 51 -21.64 -20.49 19.80
CA LEU A 51 -21.73 -19.34 18.91
C LEU A 51 -22.16 -18.06 19.65
N ALA A 52 -22.98 -18.17 20.68
CA ALA A 52 -23.44 -17.03 21.47
C ALA A 52 -22.30 -16.50 22.36
N GLU A 53 -21.54 -17.42 22.98
CA GLU A 53 -20.38 -17.08 23.79
C GLU A 53 -19.24 -16.54 22.90
N ALA A 54 -18.98 -17.14 21.72
CA ALA A 54 -18.02 -16.67 20.75
C ALA A 54 -18.40 -15.29 20.22
N GLN A 55 -19.67 -15.03 19.91
CA GLN A 55 -20.13 -13.71 19.49
C GLN A 55 -20.05 -12.67 20.61
N SER A 56 -20.31 -13.06 21.86
CA SER A 56 -20.17 -12.20 23.03
C SER A 56 -18.69 -11.88 23.34
N ALA A 57 -17.82 -12.88 23.25
CA ALA A 57 -16.37 -12.71 23.40
C ALA A 57 -15.71 -11.94 22.26
N MET A 58 -16.35 -11.94 21.08
CA MET A 58 -15.93 -11.19 19.89
C MET A 58 -16.51 -9.78 19.82
N GLN A 59 -17.28 -9.32 20.83
CA GLN A 59 -17.51 -7.89 20.93
C GLN A 59 -16.14 -7.22 21.02
N PRO A 60 -15.80 -6.34 20.08
CA PRO A 60 -14.50 -5.72 20.10
C PRO A 60 -14.34 -5.08 21.47
N ALA A 61 -13.32 -5.51 22.21
CA ALA A 61 -12.76 -4.62 23.21
C ALA A 61 -12.67 -3.24 22.55
N PRO A 62 -13.06 -2.13 23.22
CA PRO A 62 -13.05 -0.81 22.61
C PRO A 62 -11.71 -0.70 21.92
N ALA A 63 -11.75 -0.71 20.58
CA ALA A 63 -10.58 -0.79 19.76
C ALA A 63 -9.65 0.31 20.23
N PRO A 64 -8.37 0.02 20.55
CA PRO A 64 -7.40 1.08 20.63
C PRO A 64 -7.61 1.87 19.33
N ALA A 65 -7.70 3.19 19.39
CA ALA A 65 -8.25 4.09 18.37
C ALA A 65 -7.59 4.04 16.97
N ALA A 66 -7.17 2.89 16.50
CA ALA A 66 -6.39 2.64 15.29
C ALA A 66 -6.88 1.45 14.42
N SER A 67 -8.01 0.80 14.69
CA SER A 67 -8.57 -0.15 13.73
C SER A 67 -9.62 0.55 12.86
N ARG A 68 -9.18 1.39 11.92
CA ARG A 68 -10.04 1.80 10.82
C ARG A 68 -10.19 0.62 9.87
N ALA A 69 -11.39 0.04 9.84
CA ALA A 69 -11.88 -0.75 8.73
C ALA A 69 -11.54 -0.07 7.40
N PHE A 70 -11.37 -0.86 6.34
CA PHE A 70 -11.26 -0.45 4.95
C PHE A 70 -12.50 0.39 4.53
N ALA A 71 -12.57 1.59 5.00
CA ALA A 71 -13.26 2.67 4.34
C ALA A 71 -12.20 3.38 3.49
N PRO A 72 -12.44 3.78 2.25
CA PRO A 72 -11.64 4.81 1.62
C PRO A 72 -11.76 6.03 2.53
N ALA A 73 -10.80 6.18 3.43
CA ALA A 73 -10.68 7.37 4.23
C ALA A 73 -10.37 8.47 3.22
N GLY A 74 -11.31 9.35 2.99
CA GLY A 74 -11.03 10.56 2.26
C GLY A 74 -9.79 11.20 2.85
N GLY A 75 -8.78 11.40 2.02
CA GLY A 75 -7.48 12.02 2.23
C GLY A 75 -7.07 12.24 3.69
N GLY A 76 -6.36 11.28 4.26
CA GLY A 76 -5.80 11.44 5.59
C GLY A 76 -4.74 12.53 5.59
N LYS A 77 -4.81 13.46 6.55
CA LYS A 77 -3.72 14.42 6.77
C LYS A 77 -2.48 13.68 7.22
N LEU A 78 -1.30 14.16 6.81
CA LEU A 78 -0.03 13.68 7.33
C LEU A 78 0.07 13.95 8.83
N GLU A 79 0.69 13.03 9.56
CA GLU A 79 1.12 13.29 10.93
C GLU A 79 2.60 13.66 10.88
N ILE A 80 2.92 14.92 11.17
CA ILE A 80 4.29 15.45 11.12
C ILE A 80 4.74 15.74 12.54
N ARG A 81 5.90 15.19 12.94
CA ARG A 81 6.54 15.41 14.25
C ARG A 81 8.01 15.73 14.07
N LEU A 82 8.58 16.43 15.04
CA LEU A 82 10.02 16.67 15.13
C LEU A 82 10.57 15.92 16.34
N TYR A 83 11.55 15.06 16.11
CA TYR A 83 12.27 14.33 17.14
C TYR A 83 13.57 15.04 17.52
N SER A 84 14.17 14.62 18.65
CA SER A 84 15.49 15.08 19.09
C SER A 84 16.53 14.88 17.96
N GLY A 85 17.53 15.75 17.88
CA GLY A 85 18.48 15.75 16.77
C GLY A 85 17.94 16.39 15.49
N ASN A 86 16.81 17.12 15.57
CA ASN A 86 16.16 17.78 14.42
C ASN A 86 15.75 16.79 13.32
N ILE A 87 15.21 15.63 13.69
CA ILE A 87 14.75 14.60 12.77
C ILE A 87 13.25 14.80 12.50
N LEU A 88 12.91 15.02 11.24
CA LEU A 88 11.52 15.16 10.79
C LEU A 88 10.89 13.76 10.58
N TYR A 89 9.88 13.45 11.36
CA TYR A 89 9.07 12.26 11.17
C TYR A 89 7.76 12.62 10.46
N VAL A 90 7.45 11.85 9.42
CA VAL A 90 6.24 12.00 8.61
C VAL A 90 5.55 10.66 8.53
N LYS A 91 4.40 10.52 9.20
CA LYS A 91 3.53 9.36 9.03
C LYS A 91 2.56 9.64 7.89
N TRP A 92 2.52 8.71 6.95
CA TRP A 92 1.75 8.82 5.73
C TRP A 92 0.97 7.53 5.46
N ASP A 93 -0.32 7.52 5.78
CA ASP A 93 -1.16 6.31 5.83
C ASP A 93 -1.86 5.96 4.51
N ASP A 94 -1.96 6.90 3.55
CA ASP A 94 -2.49 6.63 2.22
C ASP A 94 -1.93 7.58 1.15
N CYS A 95 -1.91 7.12 -0.09
CA CYS A 95 -1.47 7.90 -1.25
C CYS A 95 -2.66 8.59 -1.97
N LEU A 96 -3.78 8.83 -1.29
CA LEU A 96 -4.93 9.56 -1.84
C LEU A 96 -4.87 11.05 -1.50
N TYR A 97 -4.01 11.44 -0.57
CA TYR A 97 -3.85 12.82 -0.14
C TYR A 97 -2.97 13.60 -1.12
N ASP A 98 -3.58 14.43 -1.95
CA ASP A 98 -2.92 15.19 -3.03
C ASP A 98 -1.99 16.32 -2.54
N LYS A 99 -2.11 16.72 -1.27
CA LYS A 99 -1.26 17.75 -0.63
C LYS A 99 -0.05 17.19 0.12
N ALA A 100 0.16 15.87 0.10
CA ALA A 100 1.25 15.24 0.86
C ALA A 100 2.63 15.85 0.52
N ALA A 101 2.95 16.01 -0.77
CA ALA A 101 4.21 16.61 -1.20
C ALA A 101 4.36 18.07 -0.74
N ASP A 102 3.29 18.87 -0.80
CA ASP A 102 3.31 20.27 -0.39
C ASP A 102 3.53 20.42 1.12
N GLU A 103 2.85 19.59 1.94
CA GLU A 103 3.01 19.60 3.39
C GLU A 103 4.42 19.14 3.82
N ILE A 104 4.95 18.07 3.19
CA ILE A 104 6.32 17.61 3.45
C ILE A 104 7.32 18.68 3.04
N ARG A 105 7.15 19.30 1.87
CA ARG A 105 7.96 20.42 1.39
C ARG A 105 7.99 21.57 2.40
N ALA A 106 6.83 21.99 2.87
CA ALA A 106 6.71 23.06 3.84
C ALA A 106 7.39 22.71 5.17
N ALA A 107 7.24 21.46 5.64
CA ALA A 107 7.89 20.99 6.86
C ALA A 107 9.42 20.95 6.73
N ILE A 108 9.96 20.45 5.60
CA ILE A 108 11.40 20.47 5.33
C ILE A 108 11.94 21.89 5.30
N ALA A 109 11.25 22.79 4.58
CA ALA A 109 11.67 24.20 4.47
C ALA A 109 11.63 24.91 5.83
N LYS A 110 10.61 24.63 6.64
CA LYS A 110 10.43 25.23 7.97
C LYS A 110 11.49 24.79 8.97
N HIS A 111 11.80 23.50 8.99
CA HIS A 111 12.59 22.89 10.06
C HIS A 111 14.05 22.63 9.66
N SER A 112 14.38 22.65 8.36
CA SER A 112 15.71 22.30 7.81
C SER A 112 16.27 21.05 8.53
N PRO A 113 15.57 19.89 8.45
CA PRO A 113 15.86 18.74 9.31
C PRO A 113 17.22 18.14 9.01
N ALA A 114 17.88 17.63 10.05
CA ALA A 114 19.12 16.84 9.91
C ALA A 114 18.88 15.49 9.28
N GLY A 115 17.66 14.92 9.43
CA GLY A 115 17.23 13.67 8.85
C GLY A 115 15.71 13.61 8.68
N VAL A 116 15.22 12.72 7.82
CA VAL A 116 13.80 12.51 7.59
C VAL A 116 13.45 11.02 7.75
N VAL A 117 12.37 10.74 8.46
CA VAL A 117 11.75 9.41 8.54
C VAL A 117 10.37 9.48 7.90
N LEU A 118 10.16 8.73 6.82
CA LEU A 118 8.84 8.51 6.22
C LEU A 118 8.27 7.20 6.75
N ASP A 119 7.21 7.28 7.54
CA ASP A 119 6.51 6.10 8.05
C ASP A 119 5.37 5.71 7.10
N MET A 120 5.62 4.67 6.33
CA MET A 120 4.67 4.09 5.39
C MET A 120 4.12 2.74 5.85
N ARG A 121 4.35 2.35 7.11
CA ARG A 121 3.95 1.04 7.64
C ARG A 121 2.44 0.79 7.59
N ALA A 122 1.62 1.81 7.64
CA ALA A 122 0.17 1.70 7.53
C ALA A 122 -0.38 2.17 6.17
N ASN A 123 0.49 2.51 5.22
CA ASN A 123 0.08 3.07 3.94
C ASN A 123 -0.52 2.00 3.02
N ILE A 124 -1.80 2.11 2.77
CA ILE A 124 -2.59 1.17 1.97
C ILE A 124 -2.58 1.47 0.45
N GLY A 125 -1.77 2.42 0.01
CA GLY A 125 -1.68 2.82 -1.38
C GLY A 125 -2.68 3.91 -1.76
N GLY A 126 -2.97 4.02 -3.03
CA GLY A 126 -3.81 5.06 -3.63
C GLY A 126 -3.31 5.43 -5.02
N MET A 127 -2.97 6.70 -5.23
CA MET A 127 -2.47 7.23 -6.50
C MET A 127 -0.94 7.28 -6.49
N THR A 128 -0.30 6.44 -7.29
CA THR A 128 1.17 6.40 -7.42
C THR A 128 1.75 7.75 -7.84
N MET A 129 1.02 8.54 -8.62
CA MET A 129 1.43 9.87 -9.05
C MET A 129 1.59 10.86 -7.88
N TYR A 130 0.72 10.83 -6.87
CA TYR A 130 0.94 11.64 -5.66
C TYR A 130 2.18 11.20 -4.91
N GLY A 131 2.45 9.88 -4.92
CA GLY A 131 3.70 9.34 -4.39
C GLY A 131 4.93 9.76 -5.15
N GLY A 132 4.86 9.81 -6.48
CA GLY A 132 5.92 10.35 -7.34
C GLY A 132 6.31 11.77 -6.95
N LYS A 133 5.31 12.64 -6.72
CA LYS A 133 5.55 14.03 -6.26
C LYS A 133 6.24 14.09 -4.89
N VAL A 134 5.98 13.12 -4.00
CA VAL A 134 6.73 13.03 -2.74
C VAL A 134 8.15 12.53 -2.99
N ALA A 135 8.34 11.54 -3.86
CA ALA A 135 9.67 11.03 -4.20
C ALA A 135 10.56 12.10 -4.86
N GLU A 136 9.99 12.98 -5.70
CA GLU A 136 10.66 14.14 -6.30
C GLU A 136 11.25 15.10 -5.26
N LEU A 137 10.74 15.15 -4.03
CA LEU A 137 11.35 15.96 -2.98
C LEU A 137 12.73 15.44 -2.56
N PHE A 138 13.05 14.20 -2.89
CA PHE A 138 14.21 13.47 -2.40
C PHE A 138 15.14 12.93 -3.50
N ILE A 139 14.66 12.78 -4.74
CA ILE A 139 15.41 12.17 -5.85
C ILE A 139 15.63 13.22 -6.95
N ASP A 140 16.89 13.39 -7.39
CA ASP A 140 17.24 14.29 -8.48
C ASP A 140 16.96 13.65 -9.85
N GLY A 141 16.66 14.51 -10.83
CA GLY A 141 16.56 14.13 -12.23
C GLY A 141 15.35 13.25 -12.54
N GLU A 142 15.40 12.60 -13.69
CA GLU A 142 14.44 11.57 -14.08
C GLU A 142 14.75 10.25 -13.37
N PHE A 143 13.73 9.60 -12.81
CA PHE A 143 13.89 8.33 -12.11
C PHE A 143 12.74 7.36 -12.35
N HIS A 144 13.03 6.08 -12.13
CA HIS A 144 12.07 4.98 -12.24
C HIS A 144 12.06 4.18 -10.93
N GLY A 145 10.90 3.64 -10.54
CA GLY A 145 10.79 2.85 -9.31
C GLY A 145 10.81 1.35 -9.53
N SER A 146 10.26 0.90 -10.64
CA SER A 146 10.07 -0.52 -10.92
C SER A 146 10.09 -0.82 -12.41
N GLN A 147 10.47 -2.06 -12.73
CA GLN A 147 10.27 -2.64 -14.06
C GLN A 147 8.91 -3.34 -14.08
N LYS A 148 8.16 -3.17 -15.15
CA LYS A 148 6.87 -3.80 -15.35
C LYS A 148 6.97 -4.86 -16.43
N ARG A 149 6.45 -6.06 -16.16
CA ARG A 149 6.33 -7.14 -17.13
C ARG A 149 4.88 -7.56 -17.25
N THR A 150 4.41 -7.60 -18.47
CA THR A 150 3.05 -8.04 -18.76
C THR A 150 3.03 -8.91 -19.99
N ARG A 151 2.02 -9.77 -20.10
CA ARG A 151 1.70 -10.42 -21.38
C ARG A 151 1.02 -9.37 -22.25
N LEU A 152 1.47 -9.23 -23.49
CA LEU A 152 0.82 -8.36 -24.48
C LEU A 152 -0.56 -8.94 -24.85
N THR A 153 -1.55 -8.65 -24.04
CA THR A 153 -2.92 -9.13 -24.17
C THR A 153 -3.90 -8.00 -23.95
N LYS A 154 -5.04 -8.05 -24.62
CA LYS A 154 -6.16 -7.11 -24.38
C LYS A 154 -6.56 -6.98 -22.91
N GLY A 155 -6.30 -8.01 -22.09
CA GLY A 155 -6.62 -8.00 -20.66
C GLY A 155 -5.87 -6.95 -19.87
N ILE A 156 -4.67 -6.56 -20.30
CA ILE A 156 -3.86 -5.54 -19.61
C ILE A 156 -4.39 -4.14 -19.87
N ASP A 157 -4.63 -3.84 -21.13
CA ASP A 157 -5.15 -2.53 -21.50
C ASP A 157 -6.55 -2.32 -20.93
N LEU A 158 -7.36 -3.40 -20.92
CA LEU A 158 -8.64 -3.39 -20.19
C LEU A 158 -8.46 -3.19 -18.69
N ALA A 159 -7.43 -3.75 -18.08
CA ALA A 159 -7.14 -3.53 -16.67
C ALA A 159 -6.79 -2.06 -16.40
N SER A 160 -5.94 -1.45 -17.21
CA SER A 160 -5.59 -0.03 -17.12
C SER A 160 -6.80 0.86 -17.34
N ALA A 161 -7.53 0.65 -18.44
CA ALA A 161 -8.74 1.42 -18.74
C ALA A 161 -9.82 1.28 -17.66
N SER A 162 -9.94 0.13 -17.01
CA SER A 162 -10.93 -0.11 -15.96
C SER A 162 -10.69 0.73 -14.71
N GLN A 163 -9.48 1.13 -14.44
CA GLN A 163 -9.15 1.98 -13.28
C GLN A 163 -9.68 3.40 -13.49
N LEU A 164 -9.56 3.95 -14.69
CA LEU A 164 -10.01 5.30 -14.99
C LEU A 164 -11.50 5.31 -15.37
N VAL A 165 -11.86 4.65 -16.46
CA VAL A 165 -13.19 4.75 -17.07
C VAL A 165 -14.20 3.77 -16.46
N GLY A 166 -13.76 2.62 -15.98
CA GLY A 166 -14.63 1.60 -15.39
C GLY A 166 -15.02 1.87 -13.93
N ILE A 167 -14.27 2.73 -13.24
CA ILE A 167 -14.45 3.02 -11.80
C ILE A 167 -14.84 4.47 -11.56
N CYS A 168 -14.19 5.42 -12.25
CA CYS A 168 -14.38 6.84 -12.04
C CYS A 168 -15.62 7.37 -12.77
N SER A 169 -16.33 8.32 -12.15
CA SER A 169 -17.36 9.09 -12.85
C SER A 169 -16.71 10.08 -13.83
N PRO A 170 -17.46 10.57 -14.84
CA PRO A 170 -16.96 11.61 -15.73
C PRO A 170 -16.43 12.84 -14.99
N GLU A 171 -17.11 13.27 -13.93
CA GLU A 171 -16.70 14.42 -13.11
C GLU A 171 -15.37 14.16 -12.38
N THR A 172 -15.14 12.91 -11.93
CA THR A 172 -13.88 12.52 -11.31
C THR A 172 -12.74 12.54 -12.33
N ILE A 173 -13.00 12.10 -13.56
CA ILE A 173 -12.02 12.13 -14.66
C ILE A 173 -11.62 13.57 -15.00
N GLU A 174 -12.60 14.49 -15.12
CA GLU A 174 -12.32 15.91 -15.36
C GLU A 174 -11.47 16.51 -14.22
N LYS A 175 -11.78 16.18 -12.96
CA LYS A 175 -10.96 16.59 -11.82
C LYS A 175 -9.52 16.05 -11.90
N TYR A 176 -9.32 14.83 -12.38
CA TYR A 176 -7.99 14.27 -12.57
C TYR A 176 -7.21 14.98 -13.67
N ILE A 177 -7.89 15.38 -14.77
CA ILE A 177 -7.28 16.18 -15.83
C ILE A 177 -6.87 17.56 -15.28
N GLU A 178 -7.74 18.23 -14.54
CA GLU A 178 -7.43 19.51 -13.90
C GLU A 178 -6.25 19.44 -12.92
N GLN A 179 -6.08 18.32 -12.24
CA GLN A 179 -4.98 18.07 -11.32
C GLN A 179 -3.70 17.57 -12.02
N GLY A 180 -3.72 17.35 -13.33
CA GLY A 180 -2.60 16.80 -14.09
C GLY A 180 -2.27 15.34 -13.75
N LEU A 181 -3.26 14.57 -13.28
CA LEU A 181 -3.14 13.15 -12.97
C LEU A 181 -3.33 12.25 -14.19
N CYS A 182 -4.00 12.73 -15.18
CA CYS A 182 -4.07 12.22 -16.55
C CYS A 182 -4.32 13.39 -17.49
N ASP A 183 -3.97 13.25 -18.74
CA ASP A 183 -4.37 14.21 -19.75
C ASP A 183 -5.67 13.78 -20.47
N ARG A 184 -6.20 14.68 -21.30
CA ARG A 184 -7.47 14.42 -22.01
C ARG A 184 -7.32 13.33 -23.06
N GLU A 185 -6.16 13.21 -23.68
CA GLU A 185 -5.88 12.16 -24.67
C GLU A 185 -5.86 10.79 -24.01
N GLU A 186 -5.17 10.68 -22.87
CA GLU A 186 -5.11 9.46 -22.04
C GLU A 186 -6.50 9.02 -21.56
N ALA A 187 -7.32 9.97 -21.10
CA ALA A 187 -8.70 9.69 -20.70
C ALA A 187 -9.56 9.19 -21.87
N GLU A 188 -9.42 9.78 -23.06
CA GLU A 188 -10.14 9.34 -24.26
C GLU A 188 -9.64 7.98 -24.76
N GLN A 189 -8.34 7.75 -24.76
CA GLN A 189 -7.76 6.43 -25.10
C GLN A 189 -8.28 5.36 -24.16
N SER A 190 -8.31 5.61 -22.85
CA SER A 190 -8.88 4.69 -21.85
C SER A 190 -10.34 4.39 -22.13
N ARG A 191 -11.13 5.41 -22.52
CA ARG A 191 -12.52 5.24 -22.92
C ARG A 191 -12.66 4.37 -24.17
N VAL A 192 -11.81 4.58 -25.18
CA VAL A 192 -11.79 3.79 -26.41
C VAL A 192 -11.41 2.33 -26.14
N ILE A 193 -10.38 2.10 -25.30
CA ILE A 193 -9.96 0.76 -24.89
C ILE A 193 -11.12 0.07 -24.16
N TRP A 194 -11.73 0.73 -23.19
CA TRP A 194 -12.83 0.18 -22.41
C TRP A 194 -14.04 -0.17 -23.26
N GLN A 195 -14.44 0.71 -24.19
CA GLN A 195 -15.61 0.48 -25.05
C GLN A 195 -15.33 -0.44 -26.23
N LYS A 196 -14.14 -0.34 -26.83
CA LYS A 196 -13.80 -1.04 -28.08
C LYS A 196 -12.75 -2.13 -27.91
N GLN A 197 -12.25 -2.34 -26.69
CA GLN A 197 -11.21 -3.32 -26.38
C GLN A 197 -9.96 -3.18 -27.27
N LYS A 198 -9.53 -1.96 -27.54
CA LYS A 198 -8.24 -1.67 -28.18
C LYS A 198 -7.10 -1.77 -27.19
N CYS A 199 -5.89 -2.01 -27.67
CA CYS A 199 -4.68 -2.23 -26.88
C CYS A 199 -3.61 -1.19 -27.21
N GLU A 200 -3.08 -0.50 -26.17
CA GLU A 200 -1.94 0.43 -26.26
C GLU A 200 -1.08 0.35 -24.99
N HIS A 201 0.17 0.79 -25.05
CA HIS A 201 1.14 0.66 -23.96
C HIS A 201 1.52 2.00 -23.35
N TYR A 202 1.70 2.00 -22.02
CA TYR A 202 2.18 3.16 -21.27
C TYR A 202 3.46 2.80 -20.47
N SER A 203 4.37 3.78 -20.30
CA SER A 203 5.49 3.68 -19.39
C SER A 203 5.41 4.80 -18.35
N ASP A 204 5.73 4.50 -17.09
CA ASP A 204 5.76 5.48 -16.03
C ASP A 204 7.18 6.03 -15.88
N THR A 205 7.34 7.31 -16.04
CA THR A 205 8.55 8.07 -15.75
C THR A 205 8.21 9.18 -14.76
N TYR A 206 9.09 9.44 -13.81
CA TYR A 206 8.91 10.46 -12.78
C TYR A 206 10.08 11.45 -12.82
N GLY A 207 9.80 12.68 -12.39
CA GLY A 207 10.78 13.77 -12.46
C GLY A 207 11.03 14.25 -13.89
N ALA A 208 11.75 15.36 -14.02
CA ALA A 208 12.28 15.85 -15.28
C ALA A 208 13.81 15.68 -15.27
N PRO A 209 14.48 15.60 -16.44
CA PRO A 209 15.93 15.39 -16.49
C PRO A 209 16.75 16.43 -15.71
N ASP A 210 16.25 17.66 -15.60
CA ASP A 210 16.85 18.77 -14.87
C ASP A 210 16.26 19.00 -13.47
N HIS A 211 15.36 18.14 -13.03
CA HIS A 211 14.73 18.22 -11.71
C HIS A 211 15.78 18.18 -10.58
N LYS A 212 15.57 19.01 -9.55
CA LYS A 212 16.40 19.03 -8.35
C LYS A 212 15.56 18.73 -7.13
N ALA A 213 15.96 17.71 -6.39
CA ALA A 213 15.36 17.38 -5.11
C ALA A 213 15.52 18.53 -4.11
N LEU A 214 14.54 18.67 -3.25
CA LEU A 214 14.58 19.65 -2.17
C LEU A 214 15.51 19.23 -1.03
N TYR A 215 15.62 17.92 -0.80
CA TYR A 215 16.31 17.37 0.37
C TYR A 215 17.26 16.23 0.01
N HIS A 216 18.53 16.38 0.35
CA HIS A 216 19.59 15.41 0.09
C HIS A 216 20.16 14.75 1.36
N GLY A 217 19.67 15.15 2.55
CA GLY A 217 20.11 14.58 3.81
C GLY A 217 19.66 13.11 4.02
N PRO A 218 20.00 12.50 5.16
CA PRO A 218 19.60 11.14 5.49
C PRO A 218 18.09 10.92 5.43
N LEU A 219 17.66 9.83 4.79
CA LEU A 219 16.26 9.45 4.66
C LEU A 219 16.08 7.97 5.03
N ALA A 220 15.20 7.71 6.00
CA ALA A 220 14.73 6.37 6.32
C ALA A 220 13.25 6.23 5.93
N VAL A 221 12.88 5.06 5.42
CA VAL A 221 11.47 4.71 5.13
C VAL A 221 11.09 3.50 5.95
N LEU A 222 10.09 3.64 6.80
CA LEU A 222 9.56 2.53 7.58
C LEU A 222 8.52 1.76 6.76
N THR A 223 8.69 0.44 6.68
CA THR A 223 7.81 -0.45 5.91
C THR A 223 7.24 -1.57 6.76
N SER A 224 6.09 -2.10 6.38
CA SER A 224 5.51 -3.30 6.97
C SER A 224 4.71 -4.08 5.93
N ARG A 225 4.18 -5.24 6.33
CA ARG A 225 3.25 -6.01 5.49
C ARG A 225 1.97 -5.25 5.12
N ARG A 226 1.71 -4.11 5.73
CA ARG A 226 0.58 -3.22 5.41
C ARG A 226 0.96 -2.08 4.48
N THR A 227 2.21 -1.99 4.04
CA THR A 227 2.64 -1.11 2.94
C THR A 227 2.20 -1.77 1.64
N ILE A 228 1.18 -1.21 0.97
CA ILE A 228 0.42 -1.91 -0.09
C ILE A 228 0.28 -1.01 -1.34
N SER A 229 0.27 -1.62 -2.53
CA SER A 229 -0.11 -0.99 -3.79
C SER A 229 0.77 0.23 -4.11
N ALA A 230 0.22 1.41 -4.41
CA ALA A 230 0.99 2.62 -4.71
C ALA A 230 2.07 2.94 -3.66
N ALA A 231 1.87 2.55 -2.40
CA ALA A 231 2.91 2.68 -1.38
C ALA A 231 4.13 1.80 -1.69
N GLU A 232 3.94 0.62 -2.26
CA GLU A 232 5.05 -0.24 -2.70
C GLU A 232 5.77 0.34 -3.92
N ASP A 233 5.04 1.02 -4.82
CA ASP A 233 5.65 1.70 -5.96
C ASP A 233 6.60 2.81 -5.48
N ILE A 234 6.20 3.56 -4.44
CA ILE A 234 7.02 4.62 -3.84
C ILE A 234 8.24 4.03 -3.11
N VAL A 235 8.04 2.96 -2.35
CA VAL A 235 9.16 2.22 -1.72
C VAL A 235 10.13 1.71 -2.78
N ALA A 236 9.63 1.22 -3.93
CA ALA A 236 10.45 0.81 -5.06
C ALA A 236 11.25 1.98 -5.66
N MET A 237 10.65 3.19 -5.78
CA MET A 237 11.37 4.39 -6.23
C MET A 237 12.55 4.68 -5.30
N PHE A 238 12.34 4.72 -4.00
CA PHE A 238 13.42 4.98 -3.05
C PHE A 238 14.50 3.91 -3.04
N LYS A 239 14.11 2.63 -3.11
CA LYS A 239 15.05 1.51 -3.09
C LYS A 239 15.85 1.41 -4.38
N SER A 240 15.19 1.51 -5.53
CA SER A 240 15.85 1.37 -6.84
C SER A 240 16.81 2.52 -7.18
N ASN A 241 16.68 3.64 -6.50
CA ASN A 241 17.55 4.81 -6.68
C ASN A 241 18.50 5.02 -5.47
N ASP A 242 18.65 4.04 -4.61
CA ASP A 242 19.52 4.05 -3.42
C ASP A 242 19.34 5.30 -2.55
N ARG A 243 18.10 5.86 -2.54
CA ARG A 243 17.86 7.16 -1.92
C ARG A 243 17.54 7.07 -0.42
N ALA A 244 16.99 5.96 0.03
CA ALA A 244 16.56 5.79 1.40
C ALA A 244 16.97 4.44 1.97
N VAL A 245 17.18 4.40 3.30
CA VAL A 245 17.30 3.14 4.02
C VAL A 245 15.91 2.66 4.40
N LEU A 246 15.53 1.47 3.92
CA LEU A 246 14.27 0.82 4.28
C LEU A 246 14.44 0.04 5.58
N ILE A 247 13.58 0.28 6.55
CA ILE A 247 13.64 -0.33 7.89
C ILE A 247 12.26 -0.91 8.25
N GLY A 248 12.23 -2.10 8.82
CA GLY A 248 11.00 -2.75 9.26
C GLY A 248 10.79 -4.13 8.66
N GLU A 249 9.57 -4.40 8.22
CA GLU A 249 9.19 -5.66 7.59
C GLU A 249 9.14 -5.51 6.05
N PRO A 250 9.20 -6.62 5.30
CA PRO A 250 8.89 -6.60 3.87
C PRO A 250 7.50 -5.99 3.62
N THR A 251 7.32 -5.31 2.49
CA THR A 251 6.01 -4.79 2.07
C THR A 251 5.02 -5.92 1.76
N CYS A 252 3.81 -5.61 1.36
CA CYS A 252 2.77 -6.60 1.12
C CYS A 252 3.06 -7.52 -0.07
N GLY A 253 3.66 -7.01 -1.14
CA GLY A 253 3.87 -7.73 -2.39
C GLY A 253 2.65 -7.72 -3.32
N THR A 254 1.85 -6.67 -3.25
CA THR A 254 0.67 -6.51 -4.09
C THR A 254 0.53 -5.07 -4.57
N THR A 255 0.99 -4.83 -5.79
CA THR A 255 0.80 -3.55 -6.47
C THR A 255 0.35 -3.77 -7.91
N GLY A 256 0.09 -2.71 -8.61
CA GLY A 256 -0.28 -2.67 -10.01
C GLY A 256 -1.74 -2.35 -10.24
N THR A 257 -2.10 -2.39 -11.49
CA THR A 257 -3.44 -2.10 -11.98
C THR A 257 -4.20 -3.43 -12.15
N PRO A 258 -4.96 -3.91 -11.16
CA PRO A 258 -5.65 -5.19 -11.28
C PRO A 258 -6.81 -5.09 -12.27
N LEU A 259 -7.03 -6.15 -13.03
CA LEU A 259 -8.29 -6.32 -13.74
C LEU A 259 -9.42 -6.50 -12.72
N LEU A 260 -10.44 -5.68 -12.82
CA LEU A 260 -11.61 -5.72 -11.94
C LEU A 260 -12.74 -6.50 -12.62
N LEU A 261 -13.19 -7.55 -11.99
CA LEU A 261 -14.30 -8.36 -12.48
C LEU A 261 -15.45 -8.31 -11.46
N ARG A 262 -16.62 -7.87 -11.91
CA ARG A 262 -17.85 -8.01 -11.13
C ARG A 262 -18.34 -9.46 -11.18
N LEU A 263 -18.61 -10.02 -10.02
CA LEU A 263 -19.17 -11.37 -9.90
C LEU A 263 -20.70 -11.31 -9.84
N SER A 264 -21.36 -12.34 -10.36
CA SER A 264 -22.83 -12.42 -10.44
C SER A 264 -23.52 -12.30 -9.07
N MET A 265 -22.82 -12.66 -7.98
CA MET A 265 -23.31 -12.56 -6.61
C MET A 265 -23.07 -11.20 -5.95
N GLY A 266 -22.73 -10.16 -6.72
CA GLY A 266 -22.48 -8.81 -6.19
C GLY A 266 -21.07 -8.59 -5.63
N GLY A 267 -20.19 -9.60 -5.66
CA GLY A 267 -18.79 -9.48 -5.27
C GLY A 267 -17.93 -8.88 -6.38
N MET A 268 -16.65 -8.64 -6.07
CA MET A 268 -15.63 -8.19 -7.02
C MET A 268 -14.38 -9.05 -6.89
N ALA A 269 -13.87 -9.54 -8.01
CA ALA A 269 -12.54 -10.13 -8.10
C ALA A 269 -11.55 -9.10 -8.63
N ARG A 270 -10.34 -9.09 -8.07
CA ARG A 270 -9.18 -8.31 -8.54
C ARG A 270 -8.11 -9.28 -8.98
N ILE A 271 -7.74 -9.23 -10.26
CA ILE A 271 -6.74 -10.13 -10.83
C ILE A 271 -5.50 -9.32 -11.16
N CYS A 272 -4.36 -9.71 -10.57
CA CYS A 272 -3.08 -9.10 -10.89
C CYS A 272 -2.78 -9.29 -12.38
N SER A 273 -2.54 -8.20 -13.10
CA SER A 273 -2.31 -8.19 -14.54
C SER A 273 -0.85 -7.91 -14.92
N VAL A 274 -0.05 -7.40 -13.98
CA VAL A 274 1.33 -6.95 -14.21
C VAL A 274 2.27 -7.55 -13.15
N ARG A 275 3.42 -8.05 -13.58
CA ARG A 275 4.52 -8.42 -12.68
C ARG A 275 5.44 -7.22 -12.52
N TYR A 276 5.77 -6.92 -11.27
CA TYR A 276 6.65 -5.83 -10.91
C TYR A 276 7.95 -6.36 -10.36
N ALA A 277 9.04 -5.72 -10.74
CA ALA A 277 10.38 -5.94 -10.20
C ALA A 277 11.06 -4.59 -9.93
N LEU A 278 11.98 -4.56 -8.98
CA LEU A 278 12.92 -3.45 -8.81
C LEU A 278 13.79 -3.30 -10.06
N LEU A 279 14.52 -2.19 -10.19
CA LEU A 279 15.38 -1.95 -11.36
C LEU A 279 16.53 -2.97 -11.48
N ASP A 280 16.92 -3.62 -10.39
CA ASP A 280 17.88 -4.73 -10.38
C ASP A 280 17.27 -6.08 -10.86
N GLY A 281 15.98 -6.11 -11.19
CA GLY A 281 15.25 -7.31 -11.61
C GLY A 281 14.64 -8.13 -10.48
N THR A 282 14.79 -7.72 -9.23
CA THR A 282 14.19 -8.42 -8.08
C THR A 282 12.67 -8.31 -8.11
N GLU A 283 11.98 -9.41 -8.40
CA GLU A 283 10.52 -9.46 -8.37
C GLU A 283 9.99 -9.42 -6.95
N PHE A 284 8.98 -8.57 -6.71
CA PHE A 284 8.40 -8.40 -5.37
C PHE A 284 6.89 -8.74 -5.28
N ILE A 285 6.21 -9.00 -6.39
CA ILE A 285 4.81 -9.45 -6.34
C ILE A 285 4.71 -10.80 -5.60
N GLY A 286 3.82 -10.85 -4.60
CA GLY A 286 3.62 -12.01 -3.73
C GLY A 286 4.66 -12.19 -2.62
N ARG A 287 5.73 -11.39 -2.60
CA ARG A 287 6.83 -11.48 -1.63
C ARG A 287 7.01 -10.21 -0.80
N GLY A 288 6.75 -9.06 -1.42
CA GLY A 288 7.05 -7.74 -0.90
C GLY A 288 8.48 -7.29 -1.17
N ILE A 289 8.71 -5.99 -1.02
CA ILE A 289 10.03 -5.37 -1.09
C ILE A 289 10.70 -5.57 0.26
N ALA A 290 11.81 -6.28 0.29
CA ALA A 290 12.57 -6.51 1.51
C ALA A 290 13.21 -5.21 2.02
N PRO A 291 13.17 -4.91 3.34
CA PRO A 291 13.89 -3.77 3.91
C PRO A 291 15.40 -4.01 3.88
N HIS A 292 16.19 -2.93 4.05
CA HIS A 292 17.64 -3.01 4.26
C HIS A 292 17.96 -3.47 5.69
N VAL A 293 17.15 -2.99 6.65
CA VAL A 293 17.25 -3.39 8.05
C VAL A 293 15.94 -4.04 8.48
N ALA A 294 15.98 -5.36 8.66
CA ALA A 294 14.80 -6.11 9.09
C ALA A 294 14.55 -5.91 10.58
N VAL A 295 13.39 -5.36 10.91
CA VAL A 295 12.92 -5.16 12.28
C VAL A 295 11.47 -5.61 12.34
N SER A 296 11.15 -6.55 13.21
CA SER A 296 9.74 -6.93 13.44
C SER A 296 8.98 -5.73 14.00
N VAL A 297 7.76 -5.53 13.56
CA VAL A 297 6.85 -4.49 14.06
C VAL A 297 5.92 -5.13 15.10
N PRO A 298 6.35 -5.25 16.37
CA PRO A 298 5.53 -5.88 17.40
C PRO A 298 4.34 -4.99 17.75
N TYR A 299 3.23 -5.61 18.10
CA TYR A 299 2.15 -4.94 18.79
C TYR A 299 2.58 -4.67 20.24
N GLY A 300 3.01 -3.43 20.52
CA GLY A 300 3.46 -3.07 21.86
C GLY A 300 3.75 -1.57 21.99
N PRO A 301 4.03 -1.08 23.20
CA PRO A 301 4.31 0.34 23.45
C PRO A 301 5.68 0.80 22.91
N HIS A 302 6.55 -0.14 22.55
CA HIS A 302 7.90 0.13 22.07
C HIS A 302 7.97 -0.01 20.55
N ASP A 303 8.39 1.04 19.86
CA ASP A 303 8.48 1.09 18.37
C ASP A 303 9.94 0.88 17.92
N ALA A 304 10.37 -0.37 17.96
CA ALA A 304 11.73 -0.75 17.60
C ALA A 304 12.15 -0.33 16.19
N ALA A 305 11.21 -0.28 15.23
CA ALA A 305 11.53 0.14 13.87
C ALA A 305 11.78 1.65 13.79
N LEU A 306 10.98 2.45 14.50
CA LEU A 306 11.20 3.89 14.59
C LEU A 306 12.49 4.21 15.34
N ASP A 307 12.75 3.54 16.48
CA ASP A 307 13.99 3.74 17.24
C ASP A 307 15.22 3.41 16.37
N THR A 308 15.18 2.30 15.64
CA THR A 308 16.25 1.92 14.68
C THR A 308 16.46 2.98 13.61
N ALA A 309 15.37 3.59 13.10
CA ALA A 309 15.47 4.65 12.10
C ALA A 309 16.08 5.92 12.67
N LEU A 310 15.66 6.33 13.86
CA LEU A 310 16.21 7.50 14.55
C LEU A 310 17.70 7.32 14.85
N GLU A 311 18.11 6.15 15.32
CA GLU A 311 19.52 5.82 15.54
C GLU A 311 20.32 5.82 14.22
N HIS A 312 19.76 5.26 13.15
CA HIS A 312 20.43 5.18 11.85
C HIS A 312 20.70 6.57 11.26
N ILE A 313 19.72 7.48 11.39
CA ILE A 313 19.82 8.87 10.88
C ILE A 313 20.78 9.72 11.73
N SER A 314 20.91 9.43 13.02
CA SER A 314 21.74 10.20 13.95
C SER A 314 23.26 9.90 13.86
N ARG A 315 23.65 8.91 13.06
CA ARG A 315 25.05 8.51 12.82
C ARG A 315 25.69 9.36 11.74
#